data_aa3e4e97ea1df863adf759e7e6199808
#
_entry.id   aa3e4e97ea1df863adf759e7e6199808
#
_cell.length_a   1.000
_cell.length_b   1.000
_cell.length_c   1.000
_cell.angle_alpha   90.00
_cell.angle_beta   90.00
_cell.angle_gamma   90.00
#
_symmetry.space_group_name_H-M   'P 1'
#
loop_
_entity.id
_entity.type
_entity.pdbx_description
1 polymer ?
#
loop_
_entity_poly.entity_id
_entity_poly.type
_entity_poly.pdbx_seq_one_letter_code
_entity_poly.pdbx_strand_id
1 'polypeptide(L)'
;MSDNLKLRPYKSTDAETIVSWIKDERALRKWSSDRYGDYPITAEDINHKYLDCNGDCEEPDNFYPMTLVDEGGPVGHLILRYTDEAKSIIRFGFVIVDDSKRGRGYGKKMLQMAIRYAFDMLKAEKITLGVFENNPSAYYCYKAAGFRELSTGKSFMIEILGEQWKCIELEVKREC
;
A
#
# COMPACT_ATOMS: atom_id res chain seq x y z
N MET A 1 -10.39 -22.26 -9.63
CA MET A 1 -11.39 -21.59 -8.76
C MET A 1 -11.14 -20.11 -8.72
N SER A 2 -12.16 -19.33 -9.02
CA SER A 2 -12.04 -17.89 -8.83
C SER A 2 -12.16 -17.61 -7.34
N ASP A 3 -11.06 -17.16 -6.75
CA ASP A 3 -11.12 -16.60 -5.42
C ASP A 3 -12.07 -15.39 -5.49
N ASN A 4 -13.10 -15.39 -4.68
CA ASN A 4 -14.09 -14.32 -4.67
C ASN A 4 -13.52 -13.10 -3.94
N LEU A 5 -12.60 -12.40 -4.61
CA LEU A 5 -11.90 -11.25 -4.04
C LEU A 5 -12.73 -9.99 -4.14
N LYS A 6 -12.75 -9.22 -3.06
CA LYS A 6 -13.39 -7.90 -2.99
C LYS A 6 -12.44 -6.91 -2.34
N LEU A 7 -12.38 -5.72 -2.90
CA LEU A 7 -11.69 -4.60 -2.29
C LEU A 7 -12.76 -3.69 -1.66
N ARG A 8 -12.64 -3.46 -0.36
CA ARG A 8 -13.60 -2.64 0.40
C ARG A 8 -12.89 -1.66 1.31
N PRO A 9 -13.59 -0.63 1.82
CA PRO A 9 -12.98 0.24 2.82
C PRO A 9 -12.51 -0.53 4.06
N TYR A 10 -11.40 -0.06 4.62
CA TYR A 10 -10.83 -0.60 5.86
C TYR A 10 -11.82 -0.48 7.01
N LYS A 11 -11.82 -1.48 7.88
CA LYS A 11 -12.58 -1.50 9.13
C LYS A 11 -11.62 -1.65 10.30
N SER A 12 -11.98 -1.11 11.46
CA SER A 12 -11.15 -1.23 12.67
C SER A 12 -10.81 -2.68 13.02
N THR A 13 -11.73 -3.61 12.73
CA THR A 13 -11.52 -5.03 12.97
C THR A 13 -10.47 -5.67 12.05
N ASP A 14 -10.09 -5.01 10.97
CA ASP A 14 -9.05 -5.51 10.05
C ASP A 14 -7.65 -5.37 10.66
N ALA A 15 -7.45 -4.44 11.57
CA ALA A 15 -6.13 -4.09 12.09
C ALA A 15 -5.41 -5.27 12.72
N GLU A 16 -6.12 -6.09 13.50
CA GLU A 16 -5.53 -7.24 14.17
C GLU A 16 -4.98 -8.25 13.18
N THR A 17 -5.72 -8.49 12.10
CA THR A 17 -5.29 -9.39 11.03
C THR A 17 -4.07 -8.83 10.30
N ILE A 18 -4.09 -7.54 9.98
CA ILE A 18 -2.96 -6.87 9.30
C ILE A 18 -1.69 -6.97 10.15
N VAL A 19 -1.78 -6.70 11.44
CA VAL A 19 -0.64 -6.80 12.36
C VAL A 19 -0.06 -8.22 12.34
N SER A 20 -0.93 -9.24 12.25
CA SER A 20 -0.48 -10.63 12.23
C SER A 20 0.38 -10.99 11.02
N TRP A 21 0.32 -10.20 9.94
CA TRP A 21 1.15 -10.41 8.74
C TRP A 21 2.56 -9.84 8.87
N ILE A 22 2.78 -8.97 9.86
CA ILE A 22 4.07 -8.30 10.10
C ILE A 22 4.89 -9.13 11.05
N LYS A 23 5.87 -9.88 10.54
CA LYS A 23 6.56 -10.93 11.29
C LYS A 23 7.74 -10.45 12.11
N ASP A 24 8.38 -9.35 11.71
CA ASP A 24 9.56 -8.80 12.37
C ASP A 24 9.69 -7.30 12.10
N GLU A 25 10.69 -6.68 12.72
CA GLU A 25 10.91 -5.23 12.56
C GLU A 25 11.28 -4.86 11.12
N ARG A 26 12.06 -5.68 10.44
CA ARG A 26 12.41 -5.41 9.04
C ARG A 26 11.18 -5.42 8.14
N ALA A 27 10.26 -6.36 8.37
CA ALA A 27 8.98 -6.42 7.65
C ALA A 27 8.14 -5.17 7.91
N LEU A 28 8.10 -4.70 9.16
CA LEU A 28 7.42 -3.45 9.50
C LEU A 28 7.99 -2.28 8.70
N ARG A 29 9.32 -2.17 8.62
CA ARG A 29 9.99 -1.06 7.92
C ARG A 29 9.81 -1.16 6.41
N LYS A 30 9.84 -2.35 5.83
CA LYS A 30 9.55 -2.54 4.39
C LYS A 30 8.12 -2.14 4.04
N TRP A 31 7.18 -2.38 4.94
CA TRP A 31 5.77 -2.05 4.76
C TRP A 31 5.49 -0.56 4.96
N SER A 32 6.01 0.01 6.04
CA SER A 32 5.59 1.33 6.50
C SER A 32 6.71 2.36 6.60
N SER A 33 7.95 2.01 6.22
CA SER A 33 9.11 2.90 6.36
C SER A 33 9.28 3.32 7.83
N ASP A 34 9.34 4.62 8.10
CA ASP A 34 9.45 5.18 9.45
C ASP A 34 8.13 5.73 10.00
N ARG A 35 7.01 5.34 9.39
CA ARG A 35 5.69 5.91 9.74
C ARG A 35 5.13 5.41 11.05
N TYR A 36 5.59 4.27 11.54
CA TYR A 36 5.24 3.76 12.87
C TYR A 36 6.45 3.83 13.78
N GLY A 37 6.19 3.88 15.09
CA GLY A 37 7.24 3.86 16.11
C GLY A 37 7.93 2.51 16.25
N ASP A 38 8.20 2.11 17.47
CA ASP A 38 8.94 0.88 17.74
C ASP A 38 8.13 -0.38 17.40
N TYR A 39 8.86 -1.43 16.97
CA TYR A 39 8.28 -2.74 16.77
C TYR A 39 8.21 -3.50 18.11
N PRO A 40 7.17 -4.29 18.42
CA PRO A 40 6.02 -4.53 17.56
C PRO A 40 4.95 -3.43 17.63
N ILE A 41 4.16 -3.30 16.57
CA ILE A 41 2.97 -2.45 16.59
C ILE A 41 1.74 -3.26 16.93
N THR A 42 0.69 -2.58 17.38
CA THR A 42 -0.58 -3.19 17.78
C THR A 42 -1.70 -2.81 16.82
N ALA A 43 -2.82 -3.50 16.93
CA ALA A 43 -4.03 -3.12 16.20
C ALA A 43 -4.46 -1.68 16.53
N GLU A 44 -4.29 -1.26 17.77
CA GLU A 44 -4.60 0.11 18.20
C GLU A 44 -3.73 1.15 17.50
N ASP A 45 -2.45 0.82 17.25
CA ASP A 45 -1.54 1.73 16.54
C ASP A 45 -2.05 2.00 15.13
N ILE A 46 -2.52 0.98 14.43
CA ILE A 46 -3.08 1.14 13.08
C ILE A 46 -4.39 1.92 13.15
N ASN A 47 -5.30 1.54 14.04
CA ASN A 47 -6.60 2.22 14.18
C ASN A 47 -6.44 3.69 14.56
N HIS A 48 -5.52 3.99 15.47
CA HIS A 48 -5.23 5.37 15.86
C HIS A 48 -4.73 6.18 14.66
N LYS A 49 -3.75 5.66 13.93
CA LYS A 49 -3.22 6.34 12.74
C LYS A 49 -4.30 6.57 11.68
N TYR A 50 -5.12 5.58 11.41
CA TYR A 50 -6.09 5.62 10.32
C TYR A 50 -7.38 6.36 10.69
N LEU A 51 -7.93 6.08 11.86
CA LEU A 51 -9.26 6.57 12.24
C LEU A 51 -9.22 7.88 13.04
N ASP A 52 -8.20 8.05 13.88
CA ASP A 52 -8.07 9.24 14.73
C ASP A 52 -7.18 10.32 14.10
N CYS A 53 -6.18 9.93 13.33
CA CYS A 53 -5.20 10.84 12.74
C CYS A 53 -5.31 10.98 11.22
N ASN A 54 -6.35 10.41 10.61
CA ASN A 54 -6.58 10.48 9.16
C ASN A 54 -5.33 10.08 8.34
N GLY A 55 -4.61 9.06 8.81
CA GLY A 55 -3.39 8.58 8.15
C GLY A 55 -2.27 9.63 8.10
N ASP A 56 -2.29 10.58 9.03
CA ASP A 56 -1.37 11.72 9.09
C ASP A 56 -1.49 12.68 7.88
N CYS A 57 -2.61 12.63 7.16
CA CYS A 57 -2.89 13.56 6.07
C CYS A 57 -3.48 14.86 6.61
N GLU A 58 -3.01 16.00 6.08
CA GLU A 58 -3.49 17.32 6.51
C GLU A 58 -4.93 17.57 6.12
N GLU A 59 -5.34 17.07 4.95
CA GLU A 59 -6.68 17.29 4.42
C GLU A 59 -7.63 16.20 4.93
N PRO A 60 -8.80 16.59 5.48
CA PRO A 60 -9.70 15.65 6.16
C PRO A 60 -10.24 14.53 5.29
N ASP A 61 -10.40 14.75 4.00
CA ASP A 61 -10.99 13.77 3.08
C ASP A 61 -9.96 13.19 2.11
N ASN A 62 -8.71 13.06 2.55
CA ASN A 62 -7.63 12.60 1.67
C ASN A 62 -6.93 11.34 2.18
N PHE A 63 -7.68 10.41 2.75
CA PHE A 63 -7.10 9.15 3.17
C PHE A 63 -8.11 8.03 2.96
N TYR A 64 -7.76 7.07 2.08
CA TYR A 64 -8.64 5.99 1.67
C TYR A 64 -7.98 4.64 1.96
N PRO A 65 -8.05 4.14 3.19
CA PRO A 65 -7.53 2.81 3.50
C PRO A 65 -8.51 1.74 3.01
N MET A 66 -7.98 0.72 2.33
CA MET A 66 -8.76 -0.33 1.70
C MET A 66 -8.25 -1.71 2.13
N THR A 67 -9.16 -2.65 2.22
CA THR A 67 -8.83 -4.03 2.57
C THR A 67 -9.31 -4.98 1.49
N LEU A 68 -8.43 -5.86 1.03
CA LEU A 68 -8.79 -6.95 0.13
C LEU A 68 -9.25 -8.14 0.98
N VAL A 69 -10.42 -8.67 0.66
CA VAL A 69 -10.98 -9.82 1.35
C VAL A 69 -11.29 -10.94 0.37
N ASP A 70 -11.10 -12.18 0.81
CA ASP A 70 -11.64 -13.37 0.17
C ASP A 70 -12.77 -13.94 1.04
N GLU A 71 -13.18 -15.17 0.80
CA GLU A 71 -14.25 -15.82 1.58
C GLU A 71 -13.87 -16.05 3.04
N GLY A 72 -12.57 -16.13 3.33
CA GLY A 72 -12.05 -16.35 4.69
C GLY A 72 -11.80 -15.08 5.49
N GLY A 73 -11.87 -13.90 4.87
CA GLY A 73 -11.63 -12.62 5.53
C GLY A 73 -10.52 -11.81 4.88
N PRO A 74 -9.92 -10.85 5.62
CA PRO A 74 -8.86 -10.00 5.08
C PRO A 74 -7.63 -10.77 4.62
N VAL A 75 -7.15 -10.47 3.41
CA VAL A 75 -5.97 -11.09 2.81
C VAL A 75 -4.98 -10.07 2.26
N GLY A 76 -5.34 -8.80 2.20
CA GLY A 76 -4.46 -7.74 1.73
C GLY A 76 -4.96 -6.37 2.17
N HIS A 77 -4.07 -5.40 2.07
CA HIS A 77 -4.35 -4.03 2.51
C HIS A 77 -3.49 -3.03 1.75
N LEU A 78 -4.02 -1.85 1.50
CA LEU A 78 -3.29 -0.69 1.01
C LEU A 78 -4.07 0.58 1.36
N ILE A 79 -3.39 1.73 1.23
CA ILE A 79 -4.06 3.02 1.33
C ILE A 79 -3.87 3.80 0.03
N LEU A 80 -4.82 4.69 -0.25
CA LEU A 80 -4.78 5.63 -1.36
C LEU A 80 -4.91 7.05 -0.81
N ARG A 81 -4.15 7.99 -1.38
CA ARG A 81 -4.29 9.41 -1.05
C ARG A 81 -3.89 10.27 -2.25
N TYR A 82 -4.52 11.42 -2.38
CA TYR A 82 -4.08 12.41 -3.36
C TYR A 82 -2.80 13.09 -2.88
N THR A 83 -1.92 13.41 -3.82
CA THR A 83 -0.65 14.08 -3.53
C THR A 83 -0.55 15.47 -4.17
N ASP A 84 -1.60 15.91 -4.89
CA ASP A 84 -1.66 17.22 -5.52
C ASP A 84 -3.00 17.90 -5.26
N GLU A 85 -3.02 19.23 -5.32
CA GLU A 85 -4.24 20.03 -5.12
C GLU A 85 -5.30 19.79 -6.19
N ALA A 86 -4.87 19.49 -7.40
CA ALA A 86 -5.77 19.22 -8.52
C ALA A 86 -6.49 17.87 -8.40
N LYS A 87 -6.10 17.04 -7.43
CA LYS A 87 -6.63 15.68 -7.23
C LYS A 87 -6.49 14.81 -8.48
N SER A 88 -5.35 14.94 -9.14
CA SER A 88 -5.04 14.19 -10.36
C SER A 88 -4.05 13.05 -10.12
N ILE A 89 -3.29 13.10 -9.02
CA ILE A 89 -2.28 12.10 -8.68
C ILE A 89 -2.66 11.41 -7.38
N ILE A 90 -2.76 10.09 -7.42
CA ILE A 90 -2.96 9.25 -6.23
C ILE A 90 -1.68 8.49 -5.92
N ARG A 91 -1.32 8.44 -4.65
CA ARG A 91 -0.23 7.61 -4.16
C ARG A 91 -0.79 6.42 -3.40
N PHE A 92 -0.30 5.24 -3.74
CA PHE A 92 -0.55 4.03 -2.96
C PHE A 92 0.51 3.91 -1.87
N GLY A 93 0.10 3.46 -0.71
CA GLY A 93 1.00 3.23 0.41
C GLY A 93 0.52 2.07 1.27
N PHE A 94 1.35 1.68 2.21
CA PHE A 94 1.06 0.60 3.17
C PHE A 94 0.54 -0.68 2.50
N VAL A 95 1.15 -1.05 1.37
CA VAL A 95 0.76 -2.23 0.59
C VAL A 95 1.28 -3.49 1.27
N ILE A 96 0.38 -4.40 1.60
CA ILE A 96 0.74 -5.69 2.21
C ILE A 96 -0.29 -6.76 1.83
N VAL A 97 0.19 -7.98 1.67
CA VAL A 97 -0.65 -9.16 1.43
C VAL A 97 -0.25 -10.25 2.42
N ASP A 98 -1.21 -11.03 2.85
CA ASP A 98 -0.99 -12.17 3.73
C ASP A 98 0.00 -13.15 3.07
N ASP A 99 1.15 -13.35 3.70
CA ASP A 99 2.22 -14.21 3.19
C ASP A 99 1.77 -15.66 3.00
N SER A 100 0.84 -16.14 3.82
CA SER A 100 0.32 -17.51 3.71
C SER A 100 -0.49 -17.72 2.43
N LYS A 101 -0.85 -16.63 1.74
CA LYS A 101 -1.61 -16.65 0.48
C LYS A 101 -0.71 -16.42 -0.75
N ARG A 102 0.60 -16.54 -0.61
CA ARG A 102 1.53 -16.38 -1.74
C ARG A 102 1.26 -17.40 -2.85
N GLY A 103 1.59 -17.01 -4.08
CA GLY A 103 1.40 -17.87 -5.26
C GLY A 103 0.00 -17.85 -5.84
N ARG A 104 -0.93 -17.10 -5.24
CA ARG A 104 -2.31 -16.97 -5.72
C ARG A 104 -2.56 -15.70 -6.54
N GLY A 105 -1.54 -14.84 -6.67
CA GLY A 105 -1.66 -13.58 -7.40
C GLY A 105 -2.50 -12.51 -6.69
N TYR A 106 -2.69 -12.62 -5.39
CA TYR A 106 -3.53 -11.68 -4.63
C TYR A 106 -2.98 -10.26 -4.66
N GLY A 107 -1.66 -10.08 -4.55
CA GLY A 107 -1.04 -8.76 -4.60
C GLY A 107 -1.29 -8.07 -5.94
N LYS A 108 -1.07 -8.77 -7.03
CA LYS A 108 -1.34 -8.25 -8.39
C LYS A 108 -2.82 -7.90 -8.57
N LYS A 109 -3.72 -8.79 -8.16
CA LYS A 109 -5.17 -8.57 -8.28
C LYS A 109 -5.62 -7.39 -7.43
N MET A 110 -5.12 -7.27 -6.20
CA MET A 110 -5.41 -6.14 -5.31
C MET A 110 -5.01 -4.83 -5.96
N LEU A 111 -3.80 -4.75 -6.47
CA LEU A 111 -3.31 -3.54 -7.11
C LEU A 111 -4.11 -3.19 -8.36
N GLN A 112 -4.46 -4.18 -9.18
CA GLN A 112 -5.29 -3.95 -10.36
C GLN A 112 -6.69 -3.44 -10.01
N MET A 113 -7.29 -3.95 -8.94
CA MET A 113 -8.57 -3.46 -8.43
C MET A 113 -8.46 -2.03 -7.90
N ALA A 114 -7.39 -1.74 -7.15
CA ALA A 114 -7.13 -0.40 -6.62
C ALA A 114 -6.84 0.61 -7.74
N ILE A 115 -6.10 0.20 -8.77
CA ILE A 115 -5.83 1.04 -9.94
C ILE A 115 -7.14 1.43 -10.64
N ARG A 116 -8.03 0.46 -10.86
CA ARG A 116 -9.35 0.76 -11.46
C ARG A 116 -10.16 1.71 -10.58
N TYR A 117 -10.17 1.47 -9.28
CA TYR A 117 -10.88 2.34 -8.34
C TYR A 117 -10.34 3.78 -8.41
N ALA A 118 -9.01 3.93 -8.38
CA ALA A 118 -8.37 5.23 -8.44
C ALA A 118 -8.69 5.98 -9.74
N PHE A 119 -8.65 5.30 -10.88
CA PHE A 119 -8.94 5.93 -12.17
C PHE A 119 -10.44 6.18 -12.38
N ASP A 120 -11.28 5.19 -12.10
CA ASP A 120 -12.71 5.27 -12.43
C ASP A 120 -13.53 6.03 -11.40
N MET A 121 -13.26 5.82 -10.11
CA MET A 121 -14.03 6.43 -9.03
C MET A 121 -13.40 7.71 -8.50
N LEU A 122 -12.09 7.72 -8.30
CA LEU A 122 -11.38 8.88 -7.76
C LEU A 122 -10.87 9.82 -8.86
N LYS A 123 -11.02 9.42 -10.12
CA LYS A 123 -10.71 10.25 -11.30
C LYS A 123 -9.24 10.67 -11.39
N ALA A 124 -8.35 9.86 -10.86
CA ALA A 124 -6.91 10.10 -10.97
C ALA A 124 -6.45 9.98 -12.43
N GLU A 125 -5.40 10.70 -12.78
CA GLU A 125 -4.72 10.59 -14.07
C GLU A 125 -3.43 9.77 -13.95
N LYS A 126 -2.85 9.74 -12.75
CA LYS A 126 -1.61 9.04 -12.46
C LYS A 126 -1.64 8.46 -11.05
N ILE A 127 -1.02 7.30 -10.90
CA ILE A 127 -0.84 6.66 -9.59
C ILE A 127 0.65 6.47 -9.36
N THR A 128 1.15 6.80 -8.17
CA THR A 128 2.55 6.61 -7.77
C THR A 128 2.65 5.63 -6.62
N LEU A 129 3.82 5.04 -6.46
CA LEU A 129 4.07 4.03 -5.45
C LEU A 129 5.58 3.94 -5.22
N GLY A 130 6.00 3.90 -3.95
CA GLY A 130 7.39 3.68 -3.59
C GLY A 130 7.64 2.23 -3.16
N VAL A 131 8.83 1.71 -3.45
CA VAL A 131 9.25 0.39 -3.01
C VAL A 131 10.75 0.42 -2.67
N PHE A 132 11.12 -0.22 -1.57
CA PHE A 132 12.53 -0.35 -1.22
C PHE A 132 13.22 -1.38 -2.11
N GLU A 133 14.44 -1.07 -2.54
CA GLU A 133 15.26 -1.94 -3.39
C GLU A 133 15.48 -3.32 -2.76
N ASN A 134 15.53 -3.38 -1.43
CA ASN A 134 15.68 -4.64 -0.69
C ASN A 134 14.37 -5.43 -0.54
N ASN A 135 13.32 -5.04 -1.28
CA ASN A 135 12.05 -5.74 -1.32
C ASN A 135 11.70 -6.15 -2.76
N PRO A 136 12.50 -7.06 -3.37
CA PRO A 136 12.31 -7.42 -4.79
C PRO A 136 10.98 -8.09 -5.06
N SER A 137 10.43 -8.84 -4.12
CA SER A 137 9.13 -9.48 -4.24
C SER A 137 8.03 -8.45 -4.52
N ALA A 138 8.00 -7.36 -3.75
CA ALA A 138 7.05 -6.27 -3.94
C ALA A 138 7.30 -5.56 -5.28
N TYR A 139 8.56 -5.27 -5.59
CA TYR A 139 8.94 -4.61 -6.84
C TYR A 139 8.37 -5.35 -8.07
N TYR A 140 8.61 -6.65 -8.15
CA TYR A 140 8.12 -7.45 -9.28
C TYR A 140 6.59 -7.58 -9.29
N CYS A 141 5.96 -7.65 -8.12
CA CYS A 141 4.51 -7.64 -8.00
C CYS A 141 3.92 -6.35 -8.57
N TYR A 142 4.51 -5.20 -8.24
CA TYR A 142 4.05 -3.90 -8.72
C TYR A 142 4.22 -3.78 -10.23
N LYS A 143 5.34 -4.24 -10.77
CA LYS A 143 5.56 -4.26 -12.21
C LYS A 143 4.54 -5.15 -12.92
N ALA A 144 4.25 -6.32 -12.37
CA ALA A 144 3.24 -7.23 -12.92
C ALA A 144 1.84 -6.61 -12.93
N ALA A 145 1.54 -5.72 -11.98
CA ALA A 145 0.25 -5.02 -11.93
C ALA A 145 0.15 -3.85 -12.92
N GLY A 146 1.26 -3.43 -13.53
CA GLY A 146 1.28 -2.38 -14.55
C GLY A 146 2.12 -1.17 -14.22
N PHE A 147 2.72 -1.11 -13.02
CA PHE A 147 3.61 -0.02 -12.65
C PHE A 147 4.95 -0.12 -13.38
N ARG A 148 5.58 1.01 -13.60
CA ARG A 148 6.94 1.10 -14.18
C ARG A 148 7.72 2.18 -13.47
N GLU A 149 9.05 2.07 -13.50
CA GLU A 149 9.91 3.10 -12.93
C GLU A 149 9.73 4.41 -13.68
N LEU A 150 9.82 5.52 -12.94
CA LEU A 150 9.78 6.86 -13.54
C LEU A 150 10.90 7.02 -14.55
N SER A 151 10.60 7.61 -15.72
CA SER A 151 11.58 7.86 -16.78
C SER A 151 12.75 8.73 -16.31
N THR A 152 12.54 9.52 -15.25
CA THR A 152 13.58 10.36 -14.65
C THR A 152 14.58 9.55 -13.79
N GLY A 153 14.31 8.26 -13.55
CA GLY A 153 15.12 7.44 -12.65
C GLY A 153 15.09 7.92 -11.20
N LYS A 154 14.05 8.65 -10.81
CA LYS A 154 13.97 9.26 -9.50
C LYS A 154 13.92 8.23 -8.38
N SER A 155 14.88 8.33 -7.46
CA SER A 155 14.95 7.50 -6.26
C SER A 155 15.50 8.35 -5.13
N PHE A 156 15.31 7.90 -3.90
CA PHE A 156 15.87 8.58 -2.74
C PHE A 156 16.35 7.56 -1.72
N MET A 157 17.28 8.01 -0.88
CA MET A 157 17.82 7.20 0.22
C MET A 157 17.17 7.62 1.51
N ILE A 158 16.86 6.65 2.36
CA ILE A 158 16.33 6.90 3.71
C ILE A 158 17.07 5.98 4.69
N GLU A 159 17.40 6.50 5.87
CA GLU A 159 18.02 5.71 6.92
C GLU A 159 16.97 4.92 7.66
N ILE A 160 17.08 3.58 7.58
CA ILE A 160 16.18 2.63 8.25
C ILE A 160 17.07 1.60 8.99
N LEU A 161 16.82 1.42 10.28
CA LEU A 161 17.56 0.45 11.13
C LEU A 161 19.07 0.62 11.05
N GLY A 162 19.55 1.86 10.97
CA GLY A 162 20.97 2.16 10.85
C GLY A 162 21.57 1.90 9.48
N GLU A 163 20.77 1.53 8.49
CA GLU A 163 21.19 1.26 7.11
C GLU A 163 20.62 2.31 6.16
N GLN A 164 21.28 2.54 5.04
CA GLN A 164 20.74 3.38 3.96
C GLN A 164 19.93 2.51 3.01
N TRP A 165 18.61 2.70 2.98
CA TRP A 165 17.70 1.99 2.09
C TRP A 165 17.34 2.88 0.91
N LYS A 166 17.43 2.33 -0.29
CA LYS A 166 17.03 3.03 -1.52
C LYS A 166 15.55 2.79 -1.79
N CYS A 167 14.81 3.87 -1.92
CA CYS A 167 13.40 3.80 -2.33
C CYS A 167 13.28 4.11 -3.82
N ILE A 168 12.68 3.20 -4.57
CA ILE A 168 12.45 3.32 -6.00
C ILE A 168 11.02 3.81 -6.20
N GLU A 169 10.85 4.87 -7.02
CA GLU A 169 9.53 5.39 -7.35
C GLU A 169 9.00 4.75 -8.63
N LEU A 170 7.76 4.28 -8.56
CA LEU A 170 7.04 3.67 -9.67
C LEU A 170 5.77 4.48 -9.97
N GLU A 171 5.29 4.37 -11.20
CA GLU A 171 4.06 5.01 -11.61
C GLU A 171 3.26 4.17 -12.61
N VAL A 172 1.97 4.42 -12.66
CA VAL A 172 1.08 3.99 -13.74
C VAL A 172 0.20 5.17 -14.13
N LYS A 173 0.03 5.39 -15.42
CA LYS A 173 -0.79 6.48 -15.96
C LYS A 173 -2.08 5.92 -16.53
N ARG A 174 -3.14 6.73 -16.45
CA ARG A 174 -4.40 6.43 -17.12
C ARG A 174 -4.17 6.35 -18.62
N GLU A 175 -4.64 5.27 -19.24
CA GLU A 175 -4.64 5.15 -20.68
C GLU A 175 -5.77 5.99 -21.27
N CYS A 176 -5.47 6.73 -22.35
CA CYS A 176 -6.48 7.51 -23.06
C CYS A 176 -7.41 6.63 -23.88
#